data_bdedc4613e74cff8d02b08befbd0fb73
#
_entry.id   bdedc4613e74cff8d02b08befbd0fb73
#
_cell.length_a   1.000
_cell.length_b   1.000
_cell.length_c   1.000
_cell.angle_alpha   90.00
_cell.angle_beta   90.00
_cell.angle_gamma   90.00
#
_symmetry.space_group_name_H-M   'P 1'
#
loop_
_entity.id
_entity.type
_entity.pdbx_description
1 polymer ?
#
loop_
_entity_poly.entity_id
_entity_poly.type
_entity_poly.pdbx_seq_one_letter_code
_entity_poly.pdbx_strand_id
1 'polypeptide(L)'
;MMKRGVILQNRKLKIPSEVVYILAAALLSLAVAMLTAANFGVSMIVAPAYLLSLKLEFFTFGQAEYVIQAGLFIIFCIVMRGFRAVYLSSFVTCLIYGAALDLWRCIPFFDPAVTPPGSMSVPIRILLFALGTVLTSFSVALF
;
A
#
# COMPACT_ATOMS: atom_id res chain seq x y z
N MET A 1 38.94 18.24 31.76
CA MET A 1 37.85 19.04 31.22
C MET A 1 36.85 18.08 30.56
N MET A 2 35.84 17.66 31.33
CA MET A 2 34.91 16.59 30.97
C MET A 2 33.73 17.19 30.19
N LYS A 3 33.57 16.79 28.91
CA LYS A 3 32.34 17.08 28.16
C LYS A 3 31.24 16.12 28.62
N ARG A 4 30.29 16.63 29.39
CA ARG A 4 29.00 15.98 29.64
C ARG A 4 28.21 15.89 28.33
N GLY A 5 28.22 14.73 27.72
CA GLY A 5 27.26 14.40 26.67
C GLY A 5 25.87 14.31 27.29
N VAL A 6 24.98 15.18 26.87
CA VAL A 6 23.54 15.12 27.20
C VAL A 6 23.00 13.85 26.53
N ILE A 7 22.81 12.82 27.31
CA ILE A 7 22.09 11.62 26.89
C ILE A 7 20.61 12.00 26.88
N LEU A 8 20.11 12.39 25.72
CA LEU A 8 18.67 12.41 25.47
C LEU A 8 18.20 10.97 25.49
N GLN A 9 17.75 10.54 26.65
CA GLN A 9 17.09 9.25 26.84
C GLN A 9 15.74 9.30 26.15
N ASN A 10 15.74 9.04 24.84
CA ASN A 10 14.53 8.83 24.07
C ASN A 10 13.78 7.67 24.73
N ARG A 11 12.68 7.97 25.38
CA ARG A 11 11.66 6.98 25.75
C ARG A 11 11.18 6.34 24.45
N LYS A 12 11.89 5.32 24.00
CA LYS A 12 11.42 4.44 22.92
C LYS A 12 10.15 3.78 23.47
N LEU A 13 9.02 4.27 23.01
CA LEU A 13 7.80 3.49 23.04
C LEU A 13 8.17 2.12 22.43
N LYS A 14 8.20 1.09 23.25
CA LYS A 14 8.40 -0.29 22.79
C LYS A 14 7.12 -0.76 22.11
N ILE A 15 6.78 -0.13 20.99
CA ILE A 15 5.75 -0.66 20.11
C ILE A 15 6.41 -1.87 19.45
N PRO A 16 5.83 -3.07 19.53
CA PRO A 16 6.37 -4.22 18.85
C PRO A 16 6.48 -3.89 17.34
N SER A 17 7.63 -4.20 16.78
CA SER A 17 7.97 -3.90 15.38
C SER A 17 6.90 -4.40 14.40
N GLU A 18 6.24 -5.51 14.76
CA GLU A 18 5.14 -6.10 14.00
C GLU A 18 3.91 -5.19 13.90
N VAL A 19 3.56 -4.48 14.98
CA VAL A 19 2.42 -3.55 15.00
C VAL A 19 2.71 -2.33 14.12
N VAL A 20 3.93 -1.80 14.17
CA VAL A 20 4.34 -0.68 13.30
C VAL A 20 4.27 -1.10 11.83
N TYR A 21 4.69 -2.32 11.54
CA TYR A 21 4.67 -2.87 10.20
C TYR A 21 3.24 -3.03 9.64
N ILE A 22 2.34 -3.60 10.43
CA ILE A 22 0.92 -3.75 10.06
C ILE A 22 0.28 -2.37 9.86
N LEU A 23 0.59 -1.43 10.76
CA LEU A 23 0.10 -0.05 10.66
C LEU A 23 0.61 0.63 9.38
N ALA A 24 1.89 0.46 9.06
CA ALA A 24 2.48 0.99 7.84
C ALA A 24 1.81 0.39 6.59
N ALA A 25 1.56 -0.92 6.56
CA ALA A 25 0.85 -1.57 5.46
C ALA A 25 -0.60 -1.05 5.31
N ALA A 26 -1.31 -0.84 6.42
CA ALA A 26 -2.65 -0.29 6.41
C ALA A 26 -2.69 1.17 5.94
N LEU A 27 -1.72 1.98 6.34
CA LEU A 27 -1.59 3.36 5.88
C LEU A 27 -1.23 3.43 4.40
N LEU A 28 -0.37 2.54 3.93
CA LEU A 28 0.02 2.46 2.52
C LEU A 28 -1.18 2.06 1.64
N SER A 29 -1.97 1.09 2.06
CA SER A 29 -3.17 0.67 1.33
C SER A 29 -4.22 1.78 1.28
N LEU A 30 -4.41 2.54 2.37
CA LEU A 30 -5.27 3.71 2.39
C LEU A 30 -4.79 4.78 1.40
N ALA A 31 -3.49 5.08 1.42
CA ALA A 31 -2.90 6.05 0.50
C ALA A 31 -3.14 5.67 -0.97
N VAL A 32 -2.96 4.40 -1.31
CA VAL A 32 -3.24 3.90 -2.67
C VAL A 32 -4.72 3.97 -3.01
N ALA A 33 -5.62 3.67 -2.08
CA ALA A 33 -7.06 3.83 -2.27
C ALA A 33 -7.43 5.30 -2.57
N MET A 34 -6.82 6.26 -1.85
CA MET A 34 -7.01 7.69 -2.11
C MET A 34 -6.47 8.11 -3.49
N LEU A 35 -5.29 7.64 -3.88
CA LEU A 35 -4.70 7.95 -5.18
C LEU A 35 -5.51 7.38 -6.33
N THR A 36 -6.05 6.16 -6.20
CA THR A 36 -6.93 5.56 -7.21
C THR A 36 -8.26 6.31 -7.32
N ALA A 37 -8.84 6.72 -6.20
CA ALA A 37 -10.07 7.52 -6.18
C ALA A 37 -9.87 8.92 -6.80
N ALA A 38 -8.71 9.54 -6.63
CA ALA A 38 -8.36 10.82 -7.26
C ALA A 38 -8.28 10.72 -8.80
N ASN A 39 -8.03 9.54 -9.34
CA ASN A 39 -7.91 9.27 -10.80
C ASN A 39 -6.94 10.22 -11.54
N PHE A 40 -5.84 10.60 -10.89
CA PHE A 40 -4.73 11.32 -11.53
C PHE A 40 -3.58 10.41 -11.93
N GLY A 41 -3.74 9.12 -11.71
CA GLY A 41 -2.76 8.08 -11.98
C GLY A 41 -2.41 7.29 -10.73
N VAL A 42 -1.86 6.11 -10.95
CA VAL A 42 -1.36 5.22 -9.92
C VAL A 42 0.12 4.97 -10.11
N SER A 43 0.81 4.57 -9.07
CA SER A 43 2.21 4.17 -9.14
C SER A 43 2.41 3.07 -10.18
N MET A 44 3.53 3.07 -10.90
CA MET A 44 3.89 2.05 -11.88
C MET A 44 3.87 0.63 -11.30
N ILE A 45 4.12 0.48 -9.99
CA ILE A 45 4.10 -0.81 -9.31
C ILE A 45 2.67 -1.32 -9.14
N VAL A 46 1.73 -0.43 -8.83
CA VAL A 46 0.33 -0.74 -8.57
C VAL A 46 -0.50 -0.76 -9.86
N ALA A 47 -0.06 -0.06 -10.90
CA ALA A 47 -0.77 0.07 -12.17
C ALA A 47 -1.17 -1.25 -12.83
N PRO A 48 -0.33 -2.31 -12.88
CA PRO A 48 -0.71 -3.59 -13.48
C PRO A 48 -1.89 -4.24 -12.76
N ALA A 49 -1.91 -4.22 -11.42
CA ALA A 49 -2.99 -4.79 -10.63
C ALA A 49 -4.28 -3.96 -10.79
N TYR A 50 -4.17 -2.64 -10.82
CA TYR A 50 -5.29 -1.75 -11.06
C TYR A 50 -5.91 -1.98 -12.44
N LEU A 51 -5.12 -2.05 -13.50
CA LEU A 51 -5.59 -2.34 -14.86
C LEU A 51 -6.22 -3.72 -14.98
N LEU A 52 -5.66 -4.71 -14.28
CA LEU A 52 -6.21 -6.05 -14.25
C LEU A 52 -7.59 -6.08 -13.59
N SER A 53 -7.77 -5.37 -12.49
CA SER A 53 -9.06 -5.27 -11.80
C SER A 53 -10.11 -4.50 -12.61
N LEU A 54 -9.70 -3.53 -13.44
CA LEU A 54 -10.61 -2.81 -14.32
C LEU A 54 -11.03 -3.64 -15.54
N LYS A 55 -10.13 -4.46 -16.07
CA LYS A 55 -10.40 -5.29 -17.27
C LYS A 55 -11.18 -6.56 -16.94
N LEU A 56 -10.96 -7.11 -15.76
CA LEU A 56 -11.59 -8.33 -15.29
C LEU A 56 -12.51 -7.97 -14.11
N GLU A 57 -13.79 -7.72 -14.40
CA GLU A 57 -14.83 -7.43 -13.40
C GLU A 57 -14.95 -8.51 -12.30
N PHE A 58 -14.36 -9.64 -12.54
CA PHE A 58 -14.33 -10.81 -11.68
C PHE A 58 -13.32 -10.69 -10.51
N PHE A 59 -12.28 -9.83 -10.62
CA PHE A 59 -11.28 -9.63 -9.59
C PHE A 59 -11.47 -8.32 -8.85
N THR A 60 -11.46 -8.38 -7.52
CA THR A 60 -11.27 -7.16 -6.72
C THR A 60 -9.85 -6.63 -6.90
N PHE A 61 -9.62 -5.36 -6.56
CA PHE A 61 -8.29 -4.77 -6.69
C PHE A 61 -7.24 -5.50 -5.83
N GLY A 62 -7.59 -5.87 -4.59
CA GLY A 62 -6.70 -6.67 -3.74
C GLY A 62 -6.40 -8.05 -4.32
N GLN A 63 -7.39 -8.72 -4.90
CA GLN A 63 -7.20 -10.02 -5.57
C GLN A 63 -6.29 -9.88 -6.81
N ALA A 64 -6.45 -8.82 -7.59
CA ALA A 64 -5.56 -8.55 -8.73
C ALA A 64 -4.12 -8.31 -8.27
N GLU A 65 -3.93 -7.60 -7.15
CA GLU A 65 -2.62 -7.41 -6.53
C GLU A 65 -1.98 -8.74 -6.13
N TYR A 66 -2.75 -9.67 -5.53
CA TYR A 66 -2.24 -11.00 -5.19
C TYR A 66 -1.77 -11.78 -6.40
N VAL A 67 -2.51 -11.72 -7.51
CA VAL A 67 -2.16 -12.42 -8.75
C VAL A 67 -0.87 -11.85 -9.34
N ILE A 68 -0.74 -10.54 -9.43
CA ILE A 68 0.48 -9.88 -9.92
C ILE A 68 1.67 -10.19 -9.03
N GLN A 69 1.51 -10.11 -7.70
CA GLN A 69 2.56 -10.38 -6.75
C GLN A 69 2.99 -11.84 -6.76
N ALA A 70 2.05 -12.78 -6.89
CA ALA A 70 2.37 -14.20 -7.06
C ALA A 70 3.17 -14.45 -8.34
N GLY A 71 2.80 -13.82 -9.45
CA GLY A 71 3.55 -13.87 -10.70
C GLY A 71 4.98 -13.35 -10.55
N LEU A 72 5.15 -12.18 -9.94
CA LEU A 72 6.46 -11.59 -9.65
C LEU A 72 7.30 -12.49 -8.72
N PHE A 73 6.65 -13.10 -7.72
CA PHE A 73 7.32 -14.02 -6.79
C PHE A 73 7.82 -15.28 -7.51
N ILE A 74 7.04 -15.84 -8.42
CA ILE A 74 7.45 -17.00 -9.25
C ILE A 74 8.67 -16.62 -10.12
N ILE A 75 8.61 -15.47 -10.80
CA ILE A 75 9.72 -14.97 -11.61
C ILE A 75 10.97 -14.78 -10.74
N PHE A 76 10.82 -14.20 -9.56
CA PHE A 76 11.92 -14.00 -8.61
C PHE A 76 12.56 -15.34 -8.19
N CYS A 77 11.74 -16.36 -7.87
CA CYS A 77 12.23 -17.69 -7.51
C CYS A 77 13.01 -18.36 -8.65
N ILE A 78 12.56 -18.17 -9.90
CA ILE A 78 13.24 -18.70 -11.10
C ILE A 78 14.61 -18.02 -11.27
N VAL A 79 14.66 -16.69 -11.17
CA VAL A 79 15.88 -15.90 -11.34
C VAL A 79 16.91 -16.21 -10.26
N MET A 80 16.48 -16.37 -9.02
CA MET A 80 17.37 -16.65 -7.87
C MET A 80 17.79 -18.12 -7.77
N ARG A 81 17.25 -18.99 -8.62
CA ARG A 81 17.55 -20.44 -8.63
C ARG A 81 17.45 -21.13 -7.27
N GLY A 82 16.61 -20.60 -6.38
CA GLY A 82 16.44 -21.19 -5.05
C GLY A 82 15.29 -20.59 -4.28
N PHE A 83 14.53 -21.45 -3.63
CA PHE A 83 13.45 -21.05 -2.72
C PHE A 83 14.00 -20.94 -1.29
N ARG A 84 13.89 -19.78 -0.69
CA ARG A 84 14.16 -19.57 0.76
C ARG A 84 12.86 -19.19 1.45
N ALA A 85 12.56 -19.85 2.57
CA ALA A 85 11.36 -19.58 3.36
C ALA A 85 11.22 -18.10 3.80
N VAL A 86 12.34 -17.37 3.90
CA VAL A 86 12.36 -15.94 4.19
C VAL A 86 11.61 -15.12 3.14
N TYR A 87 11.58 -15.56 1.89
CA TYR A 87 10.84 -14.85 0.83
C TYR A 87 9.32 -14.96 0.99
N LEU A 88 8.86 -15.98 1.73
CA LEU A 88 7.45 -16.15 2.03
C LEU A 88 6.92 -15.03 2.95
N SER A 89 7.78 -14.43 3.77
CA SER A 89 7.39 -13.30 4.62
C SER A 89 6.95 -12.08 3.80
N SER A 90 7.58 -11.84 2.64
CA SER A 90 7.18 -10.78 1.71
C SER A 90 5.80 -11.03 1.12
N PHE A 91 5.46 -12.30 0.87
CA PHE A 91 4.14 -12.68 0.38
C PHE A 91 3.05 -12.46 1.43
N VAL A 92 3.34 -12.76 2.70
CA VAL A 92 2.42 -12.46 3.83
C VAL A 92 2.13 -10.97 3.92
N THR A 93 3.15 -10.13 3.74
CA THR A 93 2.97 -8.67 3.69
C THR A 93 2.00 -8.25 2.58
N CYS A 94 2.19 -8.82 1.40
CA CYS A 94 1.34 -8.55 0.26
C CYS A 94 -0.13 -8.95 0.53
N LEU A 95 -0.36 -10.09 1.21
CA LEU A 95 -1.69 -10.51 1.61
C LEU A 95 -2.34 -9.51 2.57
N ILE A 96 -1.61 -9.05 3.58
CA ILE A 96 -2.08 -8.05 4.54
C ILE A 96 -2.41 -6.73 3.82
N TYR A 97 -1.52 -6.28 2.96
CA TYR A 97 -1.70 -5.05 2.18
C TYR A 97 -2.92 -5.13 1.26
N GLY A 98 -3.08 -6.20 0.49
CA GLY A 98 -4.20 -6.36 -0.42
C GLY A 98 -5.54 -6.52 0.30
N ALA A 99 -5.57 -7.25 1.45
CA ALA A 99 -6.76 -7.33 2.29
C ALA A 99 -7.15 -5.96 2.86
N ALA A 100 -6.17 -5.17 3.31
CA ALA A 100 -6.41 -3.80 3.77
C ALA A 100 -6.90 -2.90 2.62
N LEU A 101 -6.38 -3.09 1.41
CA LEU A 101 -6.84 -2.35 0.23
C LEU A 101 -8.30 -2.64 -0.10
N ASP A 102 -8.70 -3.90 -0.10
CA ASP A 102 -10.10 -4.30 -0.32
C ASP A 102 -11.01 -3.77 0.79
N LEU A 103 -10.53 -3.77 2.04
CA LEU A 103 -11.27 -3.20 3.17
C LEU A 103 -11.55 -1.70 2.98
N TRP A 104 -10.56 -0.92 2.51
CA TRP A 104 -10.75 0.50 2.23
C TRP A 104 -11.72 0.74 1.06
N ARG A 105 -11.73 -0.13 0.07
CA ARG A 105 -12.66 -0.06 -1.06
C ARG A 105 -14.09 -0.47 -0.71
N CYS A 106 -14.33 -1.12 0.42
CA CYS A 106 -15.69 -1.30 0.96
C CYS A 106 -16.36 0.04 1.32
N ILE A 107 -15.58 1.12 1.46
CA ILE A 107 -16.11 2.47 1.65
C ILE A 107 -16.54 3.01 0.27
N PRO A 108 -17.82 3.36 0.06
CA PRO A 108 -18.33 3.79 -1.24
C PRO A 108 -17.59 4.98 -1.86
N PHE A 109 -16.92 5.78 -1.02
CA PHE A 109 -16.15 6.94 -1.44
C PHE A 109 -14.87 6.57 -2.21
N PHE A 110 -14.27 5.41 -1.91
CA PHE A 110 -13.05 4.94 -2.56
C PHE A 110 -13.31 3.92 -3.67
N ASP A 111 -14.56 3.50 -3.85
CA ASP A 111 -14.92 2.55 -4.89
C ASP A 111 -15.25 3.29 -6.20
N PRO A 112 -14.46 3.12 -7.25
CA PRO A 112 -14.73 3.74 -8.55
C PRO A 112 -16.01 3.22 -9.23
N ALA A 113 -16.58 2.09 -8.78
CA ALA A 113 -17.83 1.58 -9.27
C ALA A 113 -19.03 2.36 -8.72
N VAL A 114 -18.93 2.89 -7.50
CA VAL A 114 -19.99 3.65 -6.81
C VAL A 114 -19.82 5.16 -7.03
N THR A 115 -18.58 5.65 -6.97
CA THR A 115 -18.23 7.05 -7.24
C THR A 115 -17.36 7.14 -8.49
N PRO A 116 -17.96 7.24 -9.68
CA PRO A 116 -17.18 7.34 -10.91
C PRO A 116 -16.29 8.58 -10.86
N PRO A 117 -15.05 8.48 -11.37
CA PRO A 117 -14.03 9.53 -11.26
C PRO A 117 -14.46 10.89 -11.81
N GLY A 118 -15.47 10.92 -12.68
CA GLY A 118 -16.05 12.15 -13.23
C GLY A 118 -17.07 12.85 -12.34
N SER A 119 -17.56 12.21 -11.27
CA SER A 119 -18.57 12.79 -10.37
C SER A 119 -17.98 13.69 -9.29
N MET A 120 -16.68 13.54 -8.98
CA MET A 120 -16.01 14.35 -7.99
C MET A 120 -15.52 15.67 -8.59
N SER A 121 -15.71 16.76 -7.84
CA SER A 121 -15.17 18.07 -8.23
C SER A 121 -13.64 18.04 -8.25
N VAL A 122 -13.03 18.76 -9.20
CA VAL A 122 -11.57 18.81 -9.40
C VAL A 122 -10.79 19.15 -8.12
N PRO A 123 -11.21 20.13 -7.28
CA PRO A 123 -10.47 20.45 -6.06
C PRO A 123 -10.44 19.30 -5.05
N ILE A 124 -11.51 18.49 -4.95
CA ILE A 124 -11.53 17.32 -4.08
C ILE A 124 -10.53 16.26 -4.57
N ARG A 125 -10.45 16.05 -5.87
CA ARG A 125 -9.50 15.12 -6.49
C ARG A 125 -8.05 15.54 -6.24
N ILE A 126 -7.75 16.83 -6.37
CA ILE A 126 -6.41 17.39 -6.06
C ILE A 126 -6.07 17.19 -4.58
N LEU A 127 -7.03 17.44 -3.69
CA LEU A 127 -6.84 17.24 -2.26
C LEU A 127 -6.55 15.77 -1.92
N LEU A 128 -7.34 14.83 -2.49
CA LEU A 128 -7.13 13.39 -2.31
C LEU A 128 -5.76 12.94 -2.83
N PHE A 129 -5.35 13.47 -3.97
CA PHE A 129 -4.04 13.17 -4.54
C PHE A 129 -2.90 13.67 -3.66
N ALA A 130 -2.99 14.92 -3.18
CA ALA A 130 -1.99 15.51 -2.29
C ALA A 130 -1.89 14.75 -0.96
N LEU A 131 -3.04 14.46 -0.32
CA LEU A 131 -3.08 13.70 0.92
C LEU A 131 -2.57 12.27 0.72
N GLY A 132 -2.98 11.60 -0.36
CA GLY A 132 -2.51 10.26 -0.71
C GLY A 132 -0.99 10.21 -0.90
N THR A 133 -0.42 11.19 -1.58
CA THR A 133 1.04 11.27 -1.80
C THR A 133 1.81 11.49 -0.49
N VAL A 134 1.34 12.40 0.37
CA VAL A 134 1.95 12.63 1.69
C VAL A 134 1.85 11.36 2.55
N LEU A 135 0.69 10.72 2.56
CA LEU A 135 0.46 9.51 3.34
C LEU A 135 1.32 8.34 2.84
N THR A 136 1.50 8.21 1.50
CA THR A 136 2.42 7.23 0.92
C THR A 136 3.84 7.45 1.39
N SER A 137 4.32 8.70 1.32
CA SER A 137 5.68 9.06 1.78
C SER A 137 5.88 8.75 3.26
N PHE A 138 4.90 9.07 4.10
CA PHE A 138 4.94 8.78 5.52
C PHE A 138 4.91 7.28 5.81
N SER A 139 4.06 6.53 5.12
CA SER A 139 3.97 5.08 5.25
C SER A 139 5.28 4.38 4.88
N VAL A 140 5.90 4.77 3.76
CA VAL A 140 7.19 4.23 3.33
C VAL A 140 8.30 4.58 4.33
N ALA A 141 8.24 5.73 4.99
CA ALA A 141 9.20 6.10 6.03
C ALA A 141 9.03 5.27 7.33
N LEU A 142 7.86 4.67 7.56
CA LEU A 142 7.60 3.78 8.70
C LEU A 142 8.09 2.34 8.45
N PHE A 143 8.22 1.92 7.19
CA PHE A 143 8.79 0.63 6.80
C PHE A 143 10.30 0.61 6.98
#